data_03952188abe45a1556ae06d854d8129f
#
_entry.id   03952188abe45a1556ae06d854d8129f
#
_cell.length_a   1.000
_cell.length_b   1.000
_cell.length_c   1.000
_cell.angle_alpha   90.00
_cell.angle_beta   90.00
_cell.angle_gamma   90.00
#
_symmetry.space_group_name_H-M   'P 1'
#
loop_
_entity.id
_entity.type
_entity.pdbx_description
1 polymer ?
#
loop_
_entity_poly.entity_id
_entity_poly.type
_entity_poly.pdbx_seq_one_letter_code
_entity_poly.pdbx_strand_id
1 'polypeptide(L)'
;GENVIVGGYPYGDLFSNTIKVTRGIVSAIRGMGDDSGQFQMDAAVQAGNSGGPIYDENGNIVGVVVAQLNKLKVAKAIGSLPENVNFGIKASTVRQFMTSAGLPTKWSNRSERRSTKELAQIAKNQTVMVVCNP
;
A
#
# COMPACT_ATOMS: atom_id res chain seq x y z
N GLY A 1 7.32 -2.95 -12.90
CA GLY A 1 7.35 -1.65 -13.58
C GLY A 1 5.99 -0.96 -13.71
N GLU A 2 4.91 -1.59 -13.27
CA GLU A 2 3.58 -0.99 -13.31
C GLU A 2 3.46 0.16 -12.33
N ASN A 3 2.73 1.23 -12.73
CA ASN A 3 2.46 2.35 -11.86
C ASN A 3 1.49 1.97 -10.75
N VAL A 4 1.76 2.45 -9.55
CA VAL A 4 0.90 2.25 -8.39
C VAL A 4 0.68 3.58 -7.65
N ILE A 5 -0.47 3.68 -6.99
CA ILE A 5 -0.84 4.79 -6.12
C ILE A 5 -1.18 4.21 -4.74
N VAL A 6 -0.60 4.82 -3.71
CA VAL A 6 -0.86 4.45 -2.32
C VAL A 6 -1.69 5.54 -1.66
N GLY A 7 -2.77 5.16 -0.99
CA GLY A 7 -3.58 6.08 -0.20
C GLY A 7 -3.50 5.75 1.28
N GLY A 8 -3.57 6.76 2.14
CA GLY A 8 -3.56 6.55 3.57
C GLY A 8 -3.58 7.83 4.38
N TYR A 9 -3.49 7.65 5.69
CA TYR A 9 -3.44 8.73 6.67
C TYR A 9 -2.15 8.65 7.48
N PRO A 10 -0.98 8.90 6.83
CA PRO A 10 0.30 8.81 7.52
C PRO A 10 0.34 9.82 8.67
N TYR A 11 0.82 9.34 9.82
CA TYR A 11 0.94 10.10 11.07
C TYR A 11 -0.41 10.60 11.64
N GLY A 12 -1.55 10.16 11.09
CA GLY A 12 -2.88 10.41 11.64
C GLY A 12 -3.13 11.87 11.99
N ASP A 13 -3.53 12.13 13.25
CA ASP A 13 -3.88 13.46 13.73
C ASP A 13 -2.71 14.44 13.80
N LEU A 14 -1.46 13.95 13.73
CA LEU A 14 -0.27 14.80 13.89
C LEU A 14 -0.16 15.84 12.76
N PHE A 15 -0.52 15.46 11.53
CA PHE A 15 -0.47 16.36 10.39
C PHE A 15 -1.85 16.83 9.95
N SER A 16 -2.75 15.93 9.64
CA SER A 16 -4.13 16.26 9.28
C SER A 16 -4.95 14.98 9.08
N ASN A 17 -6.28 15.12 9.14
CA ASN A 17 -7.22 14.06 8.82
C ASN A 17 -7.50 13.92 7.31
N THR A 18 -6.74 14.63 6.48
CA THR A 18 -6.87 14.56 5.03
C THR A 18 -6.06 13.40 4.50
N ILE A 19 -6.65 12.60 3.62
CA ILE A 19 -5.94 11.50 2.98
C ILE A 19 -4.72 11.99 2.22
N LYS A 20 -3.64 11.23 2.28
CA LYS A 20 -2.42 11.45 1.50
C LYS A 20 -2.33 10.39 0.43
N VAL A 21 -1.88 10.79 -0.75
CA VAL A 21 -1.60 9.85 -1.83
C VAL A 21 -0.16 10.02 -2.29
N THR A 22 0.48 8.89 -2.58
CA THR A 22 1.82 8.86 -3.17
C THR A 22 1.81 7.96 -4.39
N ARG A 23 2.74 8.20 -5.28
CA ARG A 23 2.83 7.47 -6.55
C ARG A 23 4.20 6.84 -6.70
N GLY A 24 4.25 5.68 -7.32
CA GLY A 24 5.49 4.99 -7.63
C GLY A 24 5.25 3.86 -8.63
N ILE A 25 6.18 2.94 -8.68
CA ILE A 25 6.11 1.76 -9.54
C ILE A 25 6.36 0.50 -8.72
N VAL A 26 5.89 -0.62 -9.24
CA VAL A 26 6.30 -1.93 -8.74
C VAL A 26 7.75 -2.17 -9.17
N SER A 27 8.63 -2.27 -8.19
CA SER A 27 10.08 -2.45 -8.41
C SER A 27 10.46 -3.92 -8.53
N ALA A 28 9.74 -4.81 -7.85
CA ALA A 28 9.96 -6.25 -7.88
C ALA A 28 8.66 -6.99 -7.56
N ILE A 29 8.50 -8.17 -8.15
CA ILE A 29 7.29 -8.99 -7.98
C ILE A 29 7.35 -9.92 -6.77
N ARG A 30 8.40 -9.81 -5.96
CA ARG A 30 8.55 -10.51 -4.69
C ARG A 30 8.91 -9.51 -3.60
N GLY A 31 8.48 -9.80 -2.39
CA GLY A 31 8.71 -8.93 -1.25
C GLY A 31 9.95 -9.29 -0.45
N MET A 32 9.94 -8.89 0.81
CA MET A 32 11.03 -9.13 1.75
C MET A 32 11.29 -10.64 1.88
N GLY A 33 12.58 -11.03 1.83
CA GLY A 33 12.95 -12.43 1.91
C GLY A 33 12.48 -13.26 0.72
N ASP A 34 12.28 -12.61 -0.42
CA ASP A 34 11.79 -13.24 -1.65
C ASP A 34 10.36 -13.80 -1.54
N ASP A 35 9.55 -13.22 -0.67
CA ASP A 35 8.16 -13.61 -0.44
C ASP A 35 7.31 -13.40 -1.69
N SER A 36 6.78 -14.48 -2.25
CA SER A 36 5.94 -14.43 -3.46
C SER A 36 4.55 -13.87 -3.23
N GLY A 37 4.10 -13.76 -1.99
CA GLY A 37 2.82 -13.15 -1.61
C GLY A 37 2.88 -11.63 -1.51
N GLN A 38 4.06 -11.05 -1.67
CA GLN A 38 4.32 -9.62 -1.58
C GLN A 38 4.97 -9.11 -2.86
N PHE A 39 5.03 -7.78 -2.98
CA PHE A 39 5.82 -7.11 -4.01
C PHE A 39 6.53 -5.90 -3.41
N GLN A 40 7.57 -5.45 -4.09
CA GLN A 40 8.31 -4.25 -3.72
C GLN A 40 7.88 -3.09 -4.60
N MET A 41 7.81 -1.90 -4.03
CA MET A 41 7.49 -0.66 -4.74
C MET A 41 8.38 0.48 -4.23
N ASP A 42 8.51 1.52 -5.03
CA ASP A 42 9.24 2.73 -4.66
C ASP A 42 8.34 3.87 -4.18
N ALA A 43 7.02 3.69 -4.21
CA ALA A 43 6.08 4.67 -3.68
C ALA A 43 6.38 4.95 -2.20
N ALA A 44 6.40 6.22 -1.84
CA ALA A 44 6.68 6.63 -0.47
C ALA A 44 5.59 6.13 0.48
N VAL A 45 6.02 5.53 1.59
CA VAL A 45 5.15 5.00 2.64
C VAL A 45 5.69 5.47 3.98
N GLN A 46 4.80 5.95 4.83
CA GLN A 46 5.11 6.40 6.18
C GLN A 46 4.27 5.64 7.21
N ALA A 47 4.58 5.82 8.48
CA ALA A 47 3.77 5.27 9.56
C ALA A 47 2.32 5.75 9.41
N GLY A 48 1.35 4.84 9.50
CA GLY A 48 -0.06 5.13 9.27
C GLY A 48 -0.57 4.75 7.89
N ASN A 49 0.32 4.40 6.94
CA ASN A 49 -0.08 3.86 5.64
C ASN A 49 -0.36 2.36 5.68
N SER A 50 0.21 1.64 6.65
CA SER A 50 0.06 0.18 6.75
C SER A 50 -1.41 -0.22 6.83
N GLY A 51 -1.79 -1.23 6.07
CA GLY A 51 -3.19 -1.65 5.93
C GLY A 51 -3.96 -0.88 4.88
N GLY A 52 -3.41 0.20 4.35
CA GLY A 52 -4.05 1.02 3.32
C GLY A 52 -3.94 0.41 1.92
N PRO A 53 -4.76 0.92 0.99
CA PRO A 53 -4.86 0.37 -0.34
C PRO A 53 -3.71 0.82 -1.25
N ILE A 54 -3.34 -0.09 -2.16
CA ILE A 54 -2.45 0.19 -3.29
C ILE A 54 -3.27 -0.03 -4.56
N TYR A 55 -3.35 1.00 -5.40
CA TYR A 55 -4.15 0.98 -6.63
C TYR A 55 -3.26 0.88 -7.86
N ASP A 56 -3.79 0.26 -8.92
CA ASP A 56 -3.25 0.40 -10.26
C ASP A 56 -3.75 1.71 -10.91
N GLU A 57 -3.38 1.96 -12.16
CA GLU A 57 -3.78 3.17 -12.88
C GLU A 57 -5.28 3.21 -13.24
N ASN A 58 -5.96 2.10 -13.14
CA ASN A 58 -7.39 2.00 -13.47
C ASN A 58 -8.28 2.15 -12.22
N GLY A 59 -7.69 2.22 -11.03
CA GLY A 59 -8.43 2.32 -9.78
C GLY A 59 -8.79 0.98 -9.15
N ASN A 60 -8.16 -0.09 -9.57
CA ASN A 60 -8.30 -1.41 -8.93
C ASN A 60 -7.30 -1.52 -7.77
N ILE A 61 -7.73 -2.12 -6.65
CA ILE A 61 -6.82 -2.44 -5.55
C ILE A 61 -5.97 -3.64 -5.95
N VAL A 62 -4.67 -3.44 -6.05
CA VAL A 62 -3.70 -4.49 -6.41
C VAL A 62 -2.92 -4.99 -5.21
N GLY A 63 -3.03 -4.32 -4.08
CA GLY A 63 -2.34 -4.72 -2.86
C GLY A 63 -2.72 -3.89 -1.66
N VAL A 64 -2.12 -4.26 -0.53
CA VAL A 64 -2.29 -3.60 0.76
C VAL A 64 -0.90 -3.29 1.30
N VAL A 65 -0.70 -2.08 1.80
CA VAL A 65 0.59 -1.66 2.37
C VAL A 65 0.92 -2.52 3.58
N VAL A 66 2.09 -3.14 3.56
CA VAL A 66 2.61 -3.87 4.70
C VAL A 66 3.36 -2.92 5.65
N ALA A 67 3.59 -3.37 6.87
CA ALA A 67 4.34 -2.59 7.86
C ALA A 67 5.68 -2.09 7.30
N GLN A 68 5.97 -0.84 7.61
CA GLN A 68 7.21 -0.21 7.18
C GLN A 68 8.43 -0.94 7.75
N LEU A 69 9.46 -1.08 6.93
CA LEU A 69 10.76 -1.57 7.38
C LEU A 69 11.28 -0.74 8.55
N ASN A 70 11.92 -1.41 9.52
CA ASN A 70 12.73 -0.69 10.50
C ASN A 70 13.99 -0.20 9.79
N LYS A 71 13.93 1.02 9.27
CA LYS A 71 14.99 1.61 8.45
C LYS A 71 16.31 1.72 9.20
N LEU A 72 16.27 1.95 10.52
CA LEU A 72 17.48 2.04 11.34
C LEU A 72 18.19 0.69 11.49
N LYS A 73 17.42 -0.39 11.71
CA LYS A 73 18.01 -1.75 11.78
C LYS A 73 18.61 -2.17 10.45
N VAL A 74 17.90 -1.89 9.35
CA VAL A 74 18.38 -2.20 8.01
C VAL A 74 19.62 -1.37 7.67
N ALA A 75 19.64 -0.09 8.02
CA ALA A 75 20.78 0.78 7.81
C ALA A 75 22.04 0.28 8.54
N LYS A 76 21.89 -0.23 9.76
CA LYS A 76 23.01 -0.84 10.50
C LYS A 76 23.54 -2.10 9.83
N ALA A 77 22.65 -2.89 9.21
CA ALA A 77 23.02 -4.14 8.56
C ALA A 77 23.71 -3.93 7.21
N ILE A 78 23.26 -2.94 6.42
CA ILE A 78 23.72 -2.70 5.04
C ILE A 78 24.56 -1.44 4.88
N GLY A 79 24.73 -0.63 5.94
CA GLY A 79 25.57 0.57 5.91
C GLY A 79 24.92 1.80 5.28
N SER A 80 23.63 1.75 4.91
CA SER A 80 22.91 2.89 4.34
C SER A 80 21.43 2.82 4.69
N LEU A 81 20.75 3.99 4.74
CA LEU A 81 19.30 4.03 4.92
C LEU A 81 18.60 3.56 3.64
N PRO A 82 17.72 2.54 3.73
CA PRO A 82 16.96 2.13 2.55
C PRO A 82 15.88 3.17 2.23
N GLU A 83 16.04 3.84 1.12
CA GLU A 83 15.05 4.74 0.55
C GLU A 83 14.35 4.06 -0.62
N ASN A 84 13.08 4.42 -0.84
CA ASN A 84 12.30 3.92 -1.96
C ASN A 84 12.18 2.39 -2.00
N VAL A 85 12.23 1.76 -0.81
CA VAL A 85 12.03 0.33 -0.65
C VAL A 85 10.87 0.14 0.31
N ASN A 86 9.70 -0.15 -0.23
CA ASN A 86 8.49 -0.39 0.52
C ASN A 86 7.78 -1.62 -0.07
N PHE A 87 6.89 -2.22 0.70
CA PHE A 87 6.28 -3.49 0.34
C PHE A 87 4.77 -3.43 0.39
N GLY A 88 4.14 -4.20 -0.50
CA GLY A 88 2.72 -4.45 -0.50
C GLY A 88 2.43 -5.94 -0.48
N ILE A 89 1.35 -6.30 0.20
CA ILE A 89 0.79 -7.66 0.12
C ILE A 89 -0.07 -7.69 -1.13
N LYS A 90 0.15 -8.67 -2.00
CA LYS A 90 -0.63 -8.81 -3.24
C LYS A 90 -2.12 -9.00 -2.94
N ALA A 91 -2.98 -8.40 -3.76
CA ALA A 91 -4.43 -8.53 -3.62
C ALA A 91 -4.88 -9.99 -3.63
N SER A 92 -4.24 -10.84 -4.42
CA SER A 92 -4.50 -12.29 -4.43
C SER A 92 -4.23 -12.94 -3.07
N THR A 93 -3.17 -12.53 -2.39
CA THR A 93 -2.83 -13.02 -1.05
C THR A 93 -3.87 -12.57 -0.04
N VAL A 94 -4.31 -11.31 -0.09
CA VAL A 94 -5.36 -10.77 0.78
C VAL A 94 -6.66 -11.53 0.56
N ARG A 95 -7.04 -11.76 -0.69
CA ARG A 95 -8.24 -12.52 -1.03
C ARG A 95 -8.21 -13.94 -0.48
N GLN A 96 -7.08 -14.62 -0.64
CA GLN A 96 -6.89 -15.97 -0.12
C GLN A 96 -7.06 -16.02 1.39
N PHE A 97 -6.50 -15.06 2.11
CA PHE A 97 -6.66 -14.93 3.54
C PHE A 97 -8.12 -14.71 3.92
N MET A 98 -8.81 -13.78 3.28
CA MET A 98 -10.21 -13.49 3.56
C MET A 98 -11.12 -14.69 3.26
N THR A 99 -10.90 -15.38 2.15
CA THR A 99 -11.64 -16.60 1.78
C THR A 99 -11.44 -17.67 2.84
N SER A 100 -10.22 -17.87 3.31
CA SER A 100 -9.91 -18.85 4.38
C SER A 100 -10.59 -18.50 5.70
N ALA A 101 -10.82 -17.22 5.95
CA ALA A 101 -11.53 -16.74 7.16
C ALA A 101 -13.05 -16.69 6.97
N GLY A 102 -13.58 -17.12 5.82
CA GLY A 102 -15.01 -17.09 5.52
C GLY A 102 -15.56 -15.69 5.24
N LEU A 103 -14.70 -14.74 4.90
CA LEU A 103 -15.09 -13.36 4.62
C LEU A 103 -15.36 -13.16 3.12
N PRO A 104 -16.41 -12.37 2.76
CA PRO A 104 -16.70 -12.09 1.36
C PRO A 104 -15.66 -11.16 0.74
N THR A 105 -15.39 -11.35 -0.54
CA THR A 105 -14.51 -10.47 -1.32
C THR A 105 -15.21 -10.03 -2.60
N LYS A 106 -14.88 -8.82 -3.07
CA LYS A 106 -15.32 -8.31 -4.36
C LYS A 106 -14.11 -7.92 -5.18
N TRP A 107 -14.11 -8.26 -6.46
CA TRP A 107 -13.10 -7.82 -7.41
C TRP A 107 -13.64 -6.68 -8.26
N SER A 108 -12.82 -5.64 -8.47
CA SER A 108 -13.09 -4.63 -9.48
C SER A 108 -12.38 -5.02 -10.78
N ASN A 109 -13.03 -4.74 -11.90
CA ASN A 109 -12.51 -5.03 -13.25
C ASN A 109 -12.42 -3.74 -14.07
N ARG A 110 -12.01 -2.65 -13.44
CA ARG A 110 -11.84 -1.37 -14.13
C ARG A 110 -10.70 -1.47 -15.13
N SER A 111 -10.95 -1.06 -16.37
CA SER A 111 -9.99 -1.17 -17.46
C SER A 111 -9.60 0.18 -18.06
N GLU A 112 -10.23 1.28 -17.63
CA GLU A 112 -9.92 2.61 -18.11
C GLU A 112 -8.91 3.29 -17.20
N ARG A 113 -7.88 3.85 -17.82
CA ARG A 113 -6.87 4.64 -17.10
C ARG A 113 -7.49 5.90 -16.50
N ARG A 114 -7.14 6.21 -15.27
CA ARG A 114 -7.63 7.36 -14.53
C ARG A 114 -6.48 8.31 -14.19
N SER A 115 -6.81 9.59 -14.06
CA SER A 115 -5.85 10.58 -13.60
C SER A 115 -5.49 10.34 -12.13
N THR A 116 -4.36 10.86 -11.70
CA THR A 116 -3.96 10.80 -10.28
C THR A 116 -5.02 11.44 -9.39
N LYS A 117 -5.65 12.52 -9.84
CA LYS A 117 -6.73 13.19 -9.11
C LYS A 117 -7.94 12.28 -8.93
N GLU A 118 -8.35 11.55 -9.96
CA GLU A 118 -9.46 10.59 -9.88
C GLU A 118 -9.13 9.43 -8.94
N LEU A 119 -7.89 8.92 -9.01
CA LEU A 119 -7.42 7.85 -8.14
C LEU A 119 -7.39 8.31 -6.67
N ALA A 120 -6.98 9.54 -6.41
CA ALA A 120 -7.02 10.14 -5.08
C ALA A 120 -8.46 10.20 -4.54
N GLN A 121 -9.44 10.54 -5.40
CA GLN A 121 -10.85 10.57 -5.00
C GLN A 121 -11.38 9.16 -4.67
N ILE A 122 -11.01 8.16 -5.45
CA ILE A 122 -11.36 6.76 -5.17
C ILE A 122 -10.76 6.34 -3.83
N ALA A 123 -9.48 6.63 -3.60
CA ALA A 123 -8.81 6.31 -2.34
C ALA A 123 -9.49 6.97 -1.16
N LYS A 124 -9.86 8.24 -1.28
CA LYS A 124 -10.59 8.98 -0.24
C LYS A 124 -11.91 8.30 0.13
N ASN A 125 -12.63 7.79 -0.86
CA ASN A 125 -13.94 7.16 -0.63
C ASN A 125 -13.82 5.75 -0.04
N GLN A 126 -12.68 5.09 -0.15
CA GLN A 126 -12.48 3.70 0.23
C GLN A 126 -11.56 3.51 1.43
N THR A 127 -10.83 4.54 1.83
CA THR A 127 -9.84 4.43 2.90
C THR A 127 -10.36 5.10 4.15
N VAL A 128 -10.18 4.44 5.28
CA VAL A 128 -10.56 4.96 6.60
C VAL A 128 -9.36 4.99 7.53
N MET A 129 -9.37 5.93 8.45
CA MET A 129 -8.39 5.97 9.53
C MET A 129 -8.96 5.18 10.71
N VAL A 130 -8.21 4.18 11.17
CA VAL A 130 -8.58 3.40 12.34
C VAL A 130 -7.93 4.04 13.56
N VAL A 131 -8.75 4.40 14.54
CA VAL A 131 -8.30 5.03 15.79
C VAL A 131 -8.68 4.14 16.95
N CYS A 132 -7.71 3.86 17.83
CA CYS A 132 -7.96 3.13 19.06
C CYS A 132 -8.07 4.13 20.21
N ASN A 133 -9.23 4.15 20.84
CA ASN A 133 -9.46 4.96 22.05
C ASN A 133 -9.44 4.03 23.26
N PRO A 134 -8.43 4.15 24.13
CA PRO A 134 -8.34 3.31 25.34
C PRO A 134 -9.40 3.64 26.38
#